data_831e40ae1108ddb1630db0a6ba564f66
#
_entry.id   831e40ae1108ddb1630db0a6ba564f66
#
_cell.length_a   1.000
_cell.length_b   1.000
_cell.length_c   1.000
_cell.angle_alpha   90.00
_cell.angle_beta   90.00
_cell.angle_gamma   90.00
#
_symmetry.space_group_name_H-M   'P 1'
#
loop_
_entity.id
_entity.type
_entity.pdbx_description
1 polymer ?
#
loop_
_entity_poly.entity_id
_entity_poly.type
_entity_poly.pdbx_seq_one_letter_code
_entity_poly.pdbx_strand_id
1 'polypeptide(L)'
;MSSFTGIDFINDSKSTNLDSMLMAVRSVHHNKQKGEIYLICGGDSKGQDFIKTDLSELKNVKNIFIYGKDKKIIFNSVQKYSTCESVIDLETAFINTLSMAKKGDTVLFSPACSSLDMFKDYQERGNRFKSLVKDL
;
A
#
# COMPACT_ATOMS: atom_id res chain seq x y z
N MET A 1 12.17 -1.78 -6.87
CA MET A 1 12.47 -1.44 -8.27
C MET A 1 12.18 0.03 -8.52
N SER A 2 12.88 0.64 -9.41
CA SER A 2 12.66 2.05 -9.75
C SER A 2 12.23 2.17 -11.22
N SER A 3 11.55 3.26 -11.53
CA SER A 3 11.15 3.59 -12.89
C SER A 3 11.96 4.78 -13.39
N PHE A 4 11.86 5.07 -14.69
CA PHE A 4 12.48 6.25 -15.26
C PHE A 4 11.96 7.57 -14.68
N THR A 5 10.84 7.53 -13.97
CA THR A 5 10.26 8.70 -13.29
C THR A 5 11.05 9.12 -12.04
N GLY A 6 11.96 8.27 -11.57
CA GLY A 6 12.70 8.51 -10.34
C GLY A 6 11.92 8.19 -9.07
N ILE A 7 10.77 7.56 -9.21
CA ILE A 7 9.96 7.06 -8.10
C ILE A 7 10.36 5.61 -7.83
N ASP A 8 10.58 5.26 -6.57
CA ASP A 8 10.87 3.88 -6.18
C ASP A 8 9.56 3.14 -5.93
N PHE A 9 9.41 1.98 -6.56
CA PHE A 9 8.24 1.11 -6.39
C PHE A 9 8.65 -0.17 -5.68
N ILE A 10 7.99 -0.46 -4.56
CA ILE A 10 8.27 -1.67 -3.77
C ILE A 10 7.04 -2.57 -3.80
N ASN A 11 7.22 -3.77 -4.34
CA ASN A 11 6.17 -4.78 -4.41
C ASN A 11 6.28 -5.73 -3.21
N ASP A 12 5.41 -5.52 -2.24
CA ASP A 12 5.32 -6.37 -1.05
C ASP A 12 3.96 -7.09 -1.00
N SER A 13 3.50 -7.57 -2.17
CA SER A 13 2.22 -8.29 -2.28
C SER A 13 2.16 -9.54 -1.41
N LYS A 14 3.31 -10.08 -1.04
CA LYS A 14 3.44 -11.20 -0.12
C LYS A 14 2.93 -10.85 1.28
N SER A 15 2.83 -9.57 1.61
CA SER A 15 2.38 -9.07 2.89
C SER A 15 0.86 -9.23 3.02
N THR A 16 0.43 -10.34 3.59
CA THR A 16 -0.98 -10.70 3.70
C THR A 16 -1.56 -10.46 5.09
N ASN A 17 -0.78 -9.87 5.99
CA ASN A 17 -1.25 -9.51 7.33
C ASN A 17 -0.73 -8.12 7.73
N LEU A 18 -1.37 -7.59 8.75
CA LEU A 18 -1.13 -6.22 9.22
C LEU A 18 0.29 -6.02 9.74
N ASP A 19 0.81 -6.97 10.51
CA ASP A 19 2.16 -6.87 11.08
C ASP A 19 3.22 -6.77 9.98
N SER A 20 3.08 -7.56 8.92
CA SER A 20 4.01 -7.54 7.79
C SER A 20 3.99 -6.18 7.09
N MET A 21 2.81 -5.59 6.90
CA MET A 21 2.69 -4.26 6.32
C MET A 21 3.37 -3.21 7.19
N LEU A 22 3.14 -3.24 8.49
CA LEU A 22 3.74 -2.27 9.41
C LEU A 22 5.26 -2.40 9.42
N MET A 23 5.79 -3.62 9.36
CA MET A 23 7.23 -3.84 9.24
C MET A 23 7.79 -3.29 7.93
N ALA A 24 7.06 -3.44 6.83
CA ALA A 24 7.48 -2.90 5.55
C ALA A 24 7.54 -1.38 5.58
N VAL A 25 6.52 -0.73 6.13
CA VAL A 25 6.49 0.74 6.28
C VAL A 25 7.67 1.21 7.12
N ARG A 26 7.91 0.54 8.23
CA ARG A 26 9.02 0.87 9.13
C ARG A 26 10.37 0.74 8.42
N SER A 27 10.57 -0.35 7.69
CA SER A 27 11.80 -0.59 6.96
C SER A 27 12.05 0.48 5.89
N VAL A 28 11.04 0.82 5.12
CA VAL A 28 11.15 1.87 4.08
C VAL A 28 11.47 3.20 4.73
N HIS A 29 10.78 3.55 5.81
CA HIS A 29 10.99 4.82 6.50
C HIS A 29 12.43 4.93 7.04
N HIS A 30 12.95 3.88 7.65
CA HIS A 30 14.32 3.87 8.19
C HIS A 30 15.38 3.98 7.12
N ASN A 31 15.15 3.40 5.95
CA ASN A 31 16.14 3.37 4.86
C ASN A 31 16.03 4.56 3.92
N LYS A 32 14.98 5.35 4.06
CA LYS A 32 14.71 6.48 3.16
C LYS A 32 15.32 7.75 3.74
N GLN A 33 16.12 8.44 2.95
CA GLN A 33 16.79 9.66 3.39
C GLN A 33 15.97 10.92 3.11
N LYS A 34 15.13 10.90 2.08
CA LYS A 34 14.29 12.03 1.70
C LYS A 34 13.12 11.56 0.85
N GLY A 35 12.14 12.43 0.66
CA GLY A 35 10.94 12.12 -0.12
C GLY A 35 9.85 11.52 0.76
N GLU A 36 8.72 11.27 0.16
CA GLU A 36 7.53 10.78 0.84
C GLU A 36 7.28 9.31 0.56
N ILE A 37 6.50 8.67 1.42
CA ILE A 37 6.05 7.30 1.25
C ILE A 37 4.55 7.32 0.97
N TYR A 38 4.16 6.63 -0.09
CA TYR A 38 2.76 6.40 -0.44
C TYR A 38 2.49 4.91 -0.28
N LEU A 39 1.41 4.56 0.42
CA LEU A 39 1.07 3.17 0.70
C LEU A 39 -0.19 2.78 -0.06
N ILE A 40 -0.13 1.64 -0.74
CA ILE A 40 -1.30 1.01 -1.34
C ILE A 40 -1.56 -0.28 -0.56
N CYS A 41 -2.77 -0.41 -0.02
CA CYS A 41 -3.16 -1.59 0.74
C CYS A 41 -4.62 -1.95 0.49
N GLY A 42 -5.02 -3.11 0.97
CA GLY A 42 -6.40 -3.56 0.87
C GLY A 42 -6.54 -5.02 0.47
N GLY A 43 -7.78 -5.46 0.46
CA GLY A 43 -8.17 -6.83 0.18
C GLY A 43 -9.09 -7.37 1.25
N ASP A 44 -9.04 -8.68 1.46
CA ASP A 44 -9.80 -9.37 2.51
C ASP A 44 -8.95 -9.46 3.77
N SER A 45 -9.37 -8.76 4.83
CA SER A 45 -8.61 -8.69 6.09
C SER A 45 -8.62 -10.00 6.88
N LYS A 46 -9.49 -10.94 6.52
CA LYS A 46 -9.61 -12.23 7.25
C LYS A 46 -9.84 -12.04 8.76
N GLY A 47 -10.59 -11.02 9.11
CA GLY A 47 -10.93 -10.76 10.51
C GLY A 47 -9.82 -10.18 11.36
N GLN A 48 -8.74 -9.70 10.76
CA GLN A 48 -7.70 -9.00 11.50
C GLN A 48 -8.25 -7.77 12.20
N ASP A 49 -7.73 -7.50 13.39
CA ASP A 49 -8.19 -6.37 14.19
C ASP A 49 -7.33 -5.12 13.90
N PHE A 50 -7.79 -4.31 12.97
CA PHE A 50 -7.15 -3.04 12.64
C PHE A 50 -7.37 -1.98 13.72
N ILE A 51 -8.45 -2.12 14.49
CA ILE A 51 -8.83 -1.10 15.48
C ILE A 51 -7.93 -1.17 16.72
N LYS A 52 -7.63 -2.38 17.20
CA LYS A 52 -6.83 -2.60 18.41
C LYS A 52 -5.34 -2.65 18.17
N THR A 53 -4.91 -2.71 16.91
CA THR A 53 -3.48 -2.76 16.59
C THR A 53 -2.89 -1.35 16.65
N ASP A 54 -1.65 -1.24 17.12
CA ASP A 54 -0.94 0.03 17.10
C ASP A 54 -0.48 0.32 15.67
N LEU A 55 -1.12 1.29 15.04
CA LEU A 55 -0.88 1.69 13.66
C LEU A 55 -0.03 2.96 13.55
N SER A 56 0.65 3.35 14.62
CA SER A 56 1.38 4.64 14.66
C SER A 56 2.49 4.76 13.61
N GLU A 57 3.04 3.66 13.11
CA GLU A 57 4.01 3.70 12.00
C GLU A 57 3.43 4.37 10.75
N LEU A 58 2.11 4.33 10.58
CA LEU A 58 1.46 4.93 9.42
C LEU A 58 1.55 6.45 9.40
N LYS A 59 1.93 7.09 10.50
CA LYS A 59 2.20 8.54 10.54
C LYS A 59 3.34 8.93 9.60
N ASN A 60 4.20 7.98 9.25
CA ASN A 60 5.32 8.20 8.36
C ASN A 60 4.94 8.12 6.88
N VAL A 61 3.68 7.82 6.59
CA VAL A 61 3.15 7.69 5.23
C VAL A 61 2.38 8.95 4.87
N LYS A 62 2.65 9.50 3.69
CA LYS A 62 2.03 10.73 3.20
C LYS A 62 0.56 10.53 2.87
N ASN A 63 0.25 9.42 2.21
CA ASN A 63 -1.12 9.09 1.82
C ASN A 63 -1.26 7.58 1.67
N ILE A 64 -2.46 7.08 1.98
CA ILE A 64 -2.78 5.65 1.91
C ILE A 64 -3.95 5.47 0.94
N PHE A 65 -3.78 4.62 -0.06
CA PHE A 65 -4.83 4.28 -1.02
C PHE A 65 -5.32 2.88 -0.73
N ILE A 66 -6.63 2.74 -0.51
CA ILE A 66 -7.22 1.52 0.04
C ILE A 66 -8.28 0.98 -0.92
N TYR A 67 -8.14 -0.28 -1.33
CA TYR A 67 -9.09 -0.95 -2.21
C TYR A 67 -9.53 -2.29 -1.58
N GLY A 68 -10.46 -2.97 -2.24
CA GLY A 68 -10.82 -4.34 -1.89
C GLY A 68 -11.99 -4.46 -0.93
N LYS A 69 -12.26 -5.69 -0.54
CA LYS A 69 -13.44 -6.08 0.23
C LYS A 69 -13.61 -5.30 1.54
N ASP A 70 -12.52 -5.14 2.28
CA ASP A 70 -12.55 -4.54 3.62
C ASP A 70 -12.06 -3.11 3.66
N LYS A 71 -12.09 -2.41 2.53
CA LYS A 71 -11.56 -1.05 2.43
C LYS A 71 -12.18 -0.09 3.43
N LYS A 72 -13.47 -0.25 3.75
CA LYS A 72 -14.15 0.64 4.70
C LYS A 72 -13.61 0.47 6.12
N ILE A 73 -13.41 -0.77 6.55
CA ILE A 73 -12.86 -1.08 7.88
C ILE A 73 -11.44 -0.51 7.99
N ILE A 74 -10.64 -0.72 6.96
CA ILE A 74 -9.25 -0.25 6.94
C ILE A 74 -9.21 1.27 6.97
N PHE A 75 -10.02 1.92 6.13
CA PHE A 75 -10.10 3.38 6.07
C PHE A 75 -10.41 3.97 7.46
N ASN A 76 -11.45 3.44 8.12
CA ASN A 76 -11.86 3.92 9.42
C ASN A 76 -10.77 3.76 10.48
N SER A 77 -9.92 2.77 10.33
CA SER A 77 -8.85 2.48 11.29
C SER A 77 -7.61 3.33 11.06
N VAL A 78 -7.28 3.65 9.81
CA VAL A 78 -6.01 4.31 9.48
C VAL A 78 -6.11 5.83 9.32
N GLN A 79 -7.32 6.37 9.12
CA GLN A 79 -7.50 7.79 8.79
C GLN A 79 -6.96 8.76 9.83
N LYS A 80 -6.89 8.34 11.09
CA LYS A 80 -6.35 9.19 12.16
C LYS A 80 -4.83 9.31 12.14
N TYR A 81 -4.17 8.44 11.39
CA TYR A 81 -2.70 8.44 11.33
C TYR A 81 -2.17 9.11 10.07
N SER A 82 -2.91 9.03 8.98
CA SER A 82 -2.47 9.55 7.68
C SER A 82 -3.68 9.85 6.82
N THR A 83 -3.51 10.76 5.87
CA THR A 83 -4.52 11.00 4.84
C THR A 83 -4.73 9.72 4.05
N CYS A 84 -5.99 9.36 3.80
CA CYS A 84 -6.30 8.14 3.05
C CYS A 84 -7.46 8.34 2.09
N GLU A 85 -7.54 7.47 1.09
CA GLU A 85 -8.54 7.50 0.04
C GLU A 85 -8.96 6.07 -0.28
N SER A 86 -10.27 5.82 -0.32
CA SER A 86 -10.82 4.55 -0.77
C SER A 86 -10.98 4.58 -2.27
N VAL A 87 -10.55 3.53 -2.95
CA VAL A 87 -10.62 3.41 -4.40
C VAL A 87 -11.22 2.06 -4.80
N ILE A 88 -11.61 1.93 -6.07
CA ILE A 88 -12.33 0.76 -6.54
C ILE A 88 -11.42 -0.47 -6.72
N ASP A 89 -10.18 -0.27 -7.14
CA ASP A 89 -9.26 -1.38 -7.45
C ASP A 89 -7.80 -0.95 -7.35
N LEU A 90 -6.91 -1.90 -7.55
CA LEU A 90 -5.46 -1.67 -7.52
C LEU A 90 -5.03 -0.68 -8.60
N GLU A 91 -5.57 -0.80 -9.81
CA GLU A 91 -5.23 0.09 -10.92
C GLU A 91 -5.52 1.54 -10.58
N THR A 92 -6.68 1.80 -10.00
CA THR A 92 -7.09 3.16 -9.60
C THR A 92 -6.19 3.66 -8.47
N ALA A 93 -5.87 2.81 -7.49
CA ALA A 93 -4.94 3.16 -6.42
C ALA A 93 -3.60 3.58 -7.00
N PHE A 94 -3.09 2.82 -7.97
CA PHE A 94 -1.80 3.07 -8.60
C PHE A 94 -1.81 4.42 -9.36
N ILE A 95 -2.84 4.66 -10.16
CA ILE A 95 -2.98 5.90 -10.94
C ILE A 95 -3.07 7.10 -10.01
N ASN A 96 -3.87 7.01 -8.95
CA ASN A 96 -4.05 8.12 -8.01
C ASN A 96 -2.75 8.39 -7.23
N THR A 97 -2.01 7.35 -6.89
CA THR A 97 -0.71 7.51 -6.25
C THR A 97 0.26 8.26 -7.16
N LEU A 98 0.29 7.88 -8.46
CA LEU A 98 1.18 8.55 -9.43
C LEU A 98 0.85 10.02 -9.59
N SER A 99 -0.41 10.41 -9.43
CA SER A 99 -0.79 11.82 -9.55
C SER A 99 -0.21 12.68 -8.43
N MET A 100 0.21 12.06 -7.33
CA MET A 100 0.75 12.75 -6.15
C MET A 100 2.26 12.57 -6.00
N ALA A 101 2.78 11.39 -6.33
CA ALA A 101 4.18 11.05 -6.10
C ALA A 101 5.12 11.80 -7.05
N LYS A 102 6.29 12.14 -6.54
CA LYS A 102 7.31 12.90 -7.25
C LYS A 102 8.64 12.15 -7.22
N LYS A 103 9.58 12.57 -8.05
CA LYS A 103 10.95 12.04 -8.03
C LYS A 103 11.49 12.05 -6.59
N GLY A 104 12.02 10.93 -6.17
CA GLY A 104 12.55 10.75 -4.82
C GLY A 104 11.56 10.12 -3.85
N ASP A 105 10.29 10.02 -4.22
CA ASP A 105 9.28 9.38 -3.38
C ASP A 105 9.28 7.87 -3.56
N THR A 106 8.65 7.16 -2.63
CA THR A 106 8.51 5.71 -2.67
C THR A 106 7.03 5.34 -2.67
N VAL A 107 6.66 4.44 -3.57
CA VAL A 107 5.33 3.82 -3.59
C VAL A 107 5.47 2.39 -3.07
N LEU A 108 4.90 2.15 -1.90
CA LEU A 108 4.95 0.84 -1.25
C LEU A 108 3.60 0.14 -1.45
N PHE A 109 3.63 -0.98 -2.15
CA PHE A 109 2.48 -1.85 -2.26
C PHE A 109 2.61 -2.97 -1.22
N SER A 110 1.96 -2.78 -0.07
CA SER A 110 1.99 -3.73 1.04
C SER A 110 0.55 -3.92 1.54
N PRO A 111 -0.18 -4.88 0.96
CA PRO A 111 -1.63 -4.96 1.11
C PRO A 111 -2.16 -5.19 2.52
N ALA A 112 -1.42 -5.86 3.38
CA ALA A 112 -1.85 -6.24 4.72
C ALA A 112 -2.99 -7.26 4.76
N CYS A 113 -3.54 -7.62 3.62
CA CYS A 113 -4.75 -8.42 3.48
C CYS A 113 -4.56 -9.57 2.50
N SER A 114 -5.44 -10.56 2.60
CA SER A 114 -5.51 -11.63 1.61
C SER A 114 -5.88 -11.07 0.25
N SER A 115 -5.35 -11.68 -0.81
CA SER A 115 -5.63 -11.29 -2.20
C SER A 115 -6.89 -11.95 -2.77
N LEU A 116 -7.47 -12.90 -2.07
CA LEU A 116 -8.47 -13.83 -2.65
C LEU A 116 -9.83 -13.20 -2.96
N ASP A 117 -10.07 -11.96 -2.53
CA ASP A 117 -11.28 -11.23 -2.89
C ASP A 117 -11.28 -10.73 -4.35
N MET A 118 -10.09 -10.42 -4.91
CA MET A 118 -9.95 -9.84 -6.24
C MET A 118 -8.94 -10.54 -7.14
N PHE A 119 -8.12 -11.43 -6.58
CA PHE A 119 -7.07 -12.12 -7.30
C PHE A 119 -7.07 -13.59 -6.95
N LYS A 120 -6.49 -14.42 -7.83
CA LYS A 120 -6.34 -15.84 -7.61
C LYS A 120 -5.46 -16.15 -6.40
N ASP A 121 -4.37 -15.39 -6.25
CA ASP A 121 -3.43 -15.51 -5.14
C ASP A 121 -2.59 -14.23 -5.02
N TYR A 122 -1.69 -14.19 -4.03
CA TYR A 122 -0.87 -12.99 -3.82
C TYR A 122 0.16 -12.80 -4.94
N GLN A 123 0.55 -13.87 -5.64
CA GLN A 123 1.49 -13.78 -6.77
C GLN A 123 0.84 -13.08 -7.95
N GLU A 124 -0.41 -13.41 -8.28
CA GLU A 124 -1.16 -12.71 -9.33
C GLU A 124 -1.30 -11.23 -9.01
N ARG A 125 -1.64 -10.92 -7.77
CA ARG A 125 -1.74 -9.53 -7.28
C ARG A 125 -0.41 -8.80 -7.44
N GLY A 126 0.69 -9.43 -7.03
CA GLY A 126 2.02 -8.86 -7.16
C GLY A 126 2.44 -8.67 -8.62
N ASN A 127 2.11 -9.64 -9.47
CA ASN A 127 2.42 -9.54 -10.90
C ASN A 127 1.64 -8.42 -11.56
N ARG A 128 0.40 -8.18 -11.12
CA ARG A 128 -0.39 -7.06 -11.62
C ARG A 128 0.26 -5.72 -11.28
N PHE A 129 0.74 -5.58 -10.04
CA PHE A 129 1.47 -4.38 -9.63
C PHE A 129 2.74 -4.18 -10.47
N LYS A 130 3.53 -5.24 -10.66
CA LYS A 130 4.73 -5.17 -11.50
C LYS A 130 4.42 -4.74 -12.92
N SER A 131 3.32 -5.25 -13.49
CA SER A 131 2.90 -4.85 -14.84
C SER A 131 2.58 -3.37 -14.92
N LEU A 132 1.89 -2.84 -13.91
CA LEU A 132 1.57 -1.42 -13.85
C LEU A 132 2.83 -0.56 -13.82
N VAL A 133 3.82 -0.95 -13.03
CA VAL A 133 5.10 -0.24 -12.97
C VAL A 133 5.85 -0.32 -14.30
N LYS A 134 5.88 -1.51 -14.90
CA LYS A 134 6.59 -1.75 -16.15
C LYS A 134 6.03 -0.93 -17.30
N ASP A 135 4.72 -0.69 -17.31
CA ASP A 135 4.03 0.03 -18.38
C ASP A 135 4.15 1.56 -18.26
N LEU A 136 4.86 2.07 -17.28
CA LEU A 136 5.08 3.51 -17.13
C LEU A 136 5.95 4.13 -18.22
#